data_5045096cbcd257976ecf492600784787
#
_entry.id   5045096cbcd257976ecf492600784787
#
_cell.length_a   1.000
_cell.length_b   1.000
_cell.length_c   1.000
_cell.angle_alpha   90.00
_cell.angle_beta   90.00
_cell.angle_gamma   90.00
#
_symmetry.space_group_name_H-M   'P 1'
#
loop_
_entity.id
_entity.type
_entity.pdbx_description
1 polymer ?
#
loop_
_entity_poly.entity_id
_entity_poly.type
_entity_poly.pdbx_seq_one_letter_code
_entity_poly.pdbx_strand_id
1 'polypeptide(L)'
;ALLIATAQPWDDEMRARIERHQRDRAERVPGLATLEEPRDLAGAIALHSQAHTLVVVDCLTLWLTNWTMPAGADSMDFELNKALAHNWQAQAAMFLIALEQAPGPVVLVGNEIGLGVIPLGREVRAFVDALGQLNQQVAQVCARVTLMAAGLPLILKETV
;
A
#
# COMPACT_ATOMS: atom_id res chain seq x y z
N ALA A 1 6.96 -9.69 -14.36
CA ALA A 1 6.43 -9.14 -13.09
C ALA A 1 6.32 -7.61 -13.20
N LEU A 2 5.34 -7.04 -12.51
CA LEU A 2 5.13 -5.60 -12.42
C LEU A 2 5.10 -5.19 -10.94
N LEU A 3 5.89 -4.19 -10.57
CA LEU A 3 5.78 -3.52 -9.27
C LEU A 3 4.93 -2.27 -9.41
N ILE A 4 3.91 -2.13 -8.57
CA ILE A 4 3.15 -0.90 -8.39
C ILE A 4 3.69 -0.21 -7.14
N ALA A 5 4.38 0.90 -7.33
CA ALA A 5 4.98 1.69 -6.25
C ALA A 5 4.02 2.82 -5.85
N THR A 6 3.68 2.88 -4.56
CA THR A 6 2.72 3.86 -4.02
C THR A 6 3.38 5.08 -3.39
N ALA A 7 4.71 5.07 -3.26
CA ALA A 7 5.45 6.16 -2.66
C ALA A 7 5.36 7.45 -3.50
N GLN A 8 5.27 8.60 -2.82
CA GLN A 8 5.39 9.92 -3.43
C GLN A 8 6.61 10.64 -2.86
N PRO A 9 7.37 11.41 -3.67
CA PRO A 9 8.57 12.12 -3.21
C PRO A 9 8.23 13.43 -2.49
N TRP A 10 7.67 13.33 -1.29
CA TRP A 10 7.18 14.44 -0.49
C TRP A 10 8.28 15.41 -0.02
N ASP A 11 9.45 14.86 0.28
CA ASP A 11 10.63 15.57 0.72
C ASP A 11 11.91 14.94 0.15
N ASP A 12 13.05 15.54 0.46
CA ASP A 12 14.34 15.08 -0.06
C ASP A 12 14.76 13.72 0.52
N GLU A 13 14.36 13.41 1.77
CA GLU A 13 14.62 12.10 2.38
C GLU A 13 13.84 11.01 1.65
N MET A 14 12.56 11.21 1.41
CA MET A 14 11.70 10.27 0.70
C MET A 14 12.17 10.11 -0.75
N ARG A 15 12.59 11.19 -1.42
CA ARG A 15 13.16 11.14 -2.77
C ARG A 15 14.40 10.26 -2.80
N ALA A 16 15.35 10.49 -1.90
CA ALA A 16 16.57 9.68 -1.79
C ALA A 16 16.26 8.21 -1.47
N ARG A 17 15.23 7.95 -0.67
CA ARG A 17 14.76 6.59 -0.36
C ARG A 17 14.17 5.90 -1.60
N ILE A 18 13.33 6.57 -2.35
CA ILE A 18 12.74 6.06 -3.61
C ILE A 18 13.86 5.72 -4.60
N GLU A 19 14.82 6.64 -4.84
CA GLU A 19 15.94 6.41 -5.73
C GLU A 19 16.81 5.21 -5.31
N ARG A 20 17.06 5.05 -4.01
CA ARG A 20 17.79 3.89 -3.49
C ARG A 20 17.03 2.60 -3.78
N HIS A 21 15.71 2.56 -3.49
CA HIS A 21 14.90 1.38 -3.76
C HIS A 21 14.80 1.06 -5.25
N GLN A 22 14.76 2.06 -6.13
CA GLN A 22 14.80 1.85 -7.58
C GLN A 22 16.12 1.21 -8.02
N ARG A 23 17.26 1.70 -7.52
CA ARG A 23 18.59 1.11 -7.80
C ARG A 23 18.70 -0.33 -7.28
N ASP A 24 18.34 -0.55 -6.02
CA ASP A 24 18.38 -1.89 -5.40
C ASP A 24 17.52 -2.89 -6.18
N ARG A 25 16.35 -2.47 -6.67
CA ARG A 25 15.49 -3.31 -7.50
C ARG A 25 16.10 -3.62 -8.86
N ALA A 26 16.65 -2.61 -9.53
CA ALA A 26 17.28 -2.79 -10.83
C ALA A 26 18.46 -3.77 -10.77
N GLU A 27 19.20 -3.76 -9.67
CA GLU A 27 20.32 -4.70 -9.44
C GLU A 27 19.85 -6.11 -9.10
N ARG A 28 18.83 -6.24 -8.22
CA ARG A 28 18.39 -7.56 -7.72
C ARG A 28 17.45 -8.29 -8.67
N VAL A 29 16.62 -7.55 -9.40
CA VAL A 29 15.62 -8.11 -10.32
C VAL A 29 15.68 -7.36 -11.65
N PRO A 30 16.68 -7.64 -12.50
CA PRO A 30 16.78 -7.02 -13.81
C PRO A 30 15.51 -7.26 -14.64
N GLY A 31 14.96 -6.21 -15.24
CA GLY A 31 13.77 -6.29 -16.07
C GLY A 31 12.43 -6.22 -15.32
N LEU A 32 12.42 -6.00 -13.99
CA LEU A 32 11.20 -5.72 -13.25
C LEU A 32 10.63 -4.36 -13.67
N ALA A 33 9.47 -4.38 -14.32
CA ALA A 33 8.75 -3.16 -14.65
C ALA A 33 8.22 -2.48 -13.37
N THR A 34 8.27 -1.16 -13.31
CA THR A 34 7.72 -0.37 -12.19
C THR A 34 6.70 0.62 -12.73
N LEU A 35 5.51 0.62 -12.15
CA LEU A 35 4.47 1.62 -12.31
C LEU A 35 4.39 2.44 -11.02
N GLU A 36 4.50 3.75 -11.12
CA GLU A 36 4.26 4.65 -10.00
C GLU A 36 2.78 5.03 -9.99
N GLU A 37 2.03 4.47 -9.03
CA GLU A 37 0.61 4.73 -8.84
C GLU A 37 0.30 4.94 -7.36
N PRO A 38 0.23 6.20 -6.91
CA PRO A 38 0.05 6.51 -5.50
C PRO A 38 -1.39 6.36 -4.99
N ARG A 39 -2.40 6.34 -5.85
CA ARG A 39 -3.81 6.41 -5.42
C ARG A 39 -4.73 5.38 -6.05
N ASP A 40 -4.74 5.23 -7.37
CA ASP A 40 -5.68 4.34 -8.08
C ASP A 40 -5.17 2.90 -8.19
N LEU A 41 -5.01 2.23 -7.04
CA LEU A 41 -4.60 0.82 -7.03
C LEU A 41 -5.62 -0.10 -7.71
N ALA A 42 -6.91 0.20 -7.59
CA ALA A 42 -7.97 -0.61 -8.21
C ALA A 42 -7.83 -0.59 -9.74
N GLY A 43 -7.71 0.60 -10.33
CA GLY A 43 -7.51 0.74 -11.76
C GLY A 43 -6.19 0.16 -12.24
N ALA A 44 -5.10 0.35 -11.48
CA ALA A 44 -3.80 -0.21 -11.82
C ALA A 44 -3.82 -1.75 -11.85
N ILE A 45 -4.44 -2.39 -10.86
CA ILE A 45 -4.57 -3.87 -10.83
C ILE A 45 -5.46 -4.35 -11.96
N ALA A 46 -6.63 -3.72 -12.17
CA ALA A 46 -7.55 -4.10 -13.23
C ALA A 46 -6.90 -4.01 -14.62
N LEU A 47 -6.05 -3.01 -14.83
CA LEU A 47 -5.38 -2.78 -16.12
C LEU A 47 -4.20 -3.73 -16.35
N HIS A 48 -3.44 -4.05 -15.31
CA HIS A 48 -2.13 -4.70 -15.45
C HIS A 48 -2.09 -6.15 -14.96
N SER A 49 -3.08 -6.63 -14.19
CA SER A 49 -3.12 -8.01 -13.76
C SER A 49 -3.49 -8.92 -14.94
N GLN A 50 -2.67 -9.92 -15.17
CA GLN A 50 -2.86 -10.95 -16.20
C GLN A 50 -2.49 -12.31 -15.61
N ALA A 51 -3.05 -13.41 -16.17
CA ALA A 51 -2.85 -14.77 -15.65
C ALA A 51 -1.38 -15.18 -15.44
N HIS A 52 -0.47 -14.62 -16.23
CA HIS A 52 0.97 -14.93 -16.17
C HIS A 52 1.84 -13.77 -15.67
N THR A 53 1.22 -12.74 -15.11
CA THR A 53 1.92 -11.56 -14.60
C THR A 53 1.77 -11.49 -13.08
N LEU A 54 2.89 -11.58 -12.37
CA LEU A 54 2.93 -11.26 -10.94
C LEU A 54 2.86 -9.74 -10.77
N VAL A 55 1.83 -9.26 -10.09
CA VAL A 55 1.73 -7.85 -9.66
C VAL A 55 2.17 -7.77 -8.19
N VAL A 56 3.07 -6.85 -7.88
CA VAL A 56 3.52 -6.55 -6.51
C VAL A 56 3.14 -5.12 -6.17
N VAL A 57 2.42 -4.90 -5.08
CA VAL A 57 2.09 -3.55 -4.56
C VAL A 57 3.00 -3.21 -3.38
N ASP A 58 3.78 -2.15 -3.49
CA ASP A 58 4.72 -1.67 -2.46
C ASP A 58 4.50 -0.16 -2.21
N CYS A 59 3.75 0.24 -1.14
CA CYS A 59 3.09 -0.56 -0.14
C CYS A 59 1.71 0.02 0.25
N LEU A 60 0.88 -0.78 0.90
CA LEU A 60 -0.46 -0.34 1.36
C LEU A 60 -0.39 0.78 2.40
N THR A 61 0.66 0.82 3.21
CA THR A 61 0.86 1.87 4.22
C THR A 61 1.00 3.24 3.58
N LEU A 62 1.86 3.39 2.57
CA LEU A 62 2.03 4.65 1.85
C LEU A 62 0.82 4.98 0.98
N TRP A 63 0.17 3.97 0.41
CA TRP A 63 -1.10 4.18 -0.29
C TRP A 63 -2.15 4.81 0.63
N LEU A 64 -2.35 4.26 1.84
CA LEU A 64 -3.27 4.84 2.82
C LEU A 64 -2.83 6.25 3.26
N THR A 65 -1.51 6.48 3.44
CA THR A 65 -0.96 7.81 3.74
C THR A 65 -1.37 8.84 2.68
N ASN A 66 -1.29 8.47 1.39
CA ASN A 66 -1.64 9.37 0.28
C ASN A 66 -3.12 9.79 0.28
N TRP A 67 -4.01 9.02 0.92
CA TRP A 67 -5.41 9.33 1.09
C TRP A 67 -5.71 10.09 2.38
N THR A 68 -5.06 9.71 3.49
CA THR A 68 -5.39 10.22 4.83
C THR A 68 -4.52 11.38 5.28
N MET A 69 -3.31 11.48 4.74
CA MET A 69 -2.31 12.51 5.07
C MET A 69 -1.63 13.03 3.81
N PRO A 70 -2.38 13.60 2.84
CA PRO A 70 -1.77 14.10 1.61
C PRO A 70 -0.78 15.23 1.93
N ALA A 71 0.41 15.24 1.29
CA ALA A 71 1.40 16.31 1.47
C ALA A 71 0.89 17.62 0.87
N GLY A 72 1.37 18.73 1.43
CA GLY A 72 0.95 20.06 1.03
C GLY A 72 -0.31 20.54 1.75
N ALA A 73 -0.66 19.90 2.87
CA ALA A 73 -1.78 20.31 3.74
C ALA A 73 -1.58 21.68 4.42
N ASP A 74 -0.77 22.58 3.83
CA ASP A 74 -0.72 23.96 4.25
C ASP A 74 -2.04 24.65 3.88
N SER A 75 -2.82 24.90 4.89
CA SER A 75 -3.95 25.81 5.13
C SER A 75 -4.95 26.15 4.01
N MET A 76 -4.67 26.06 2.73
CA MET A 76 -5.65 26.36 1.66
C MET A 76 -6.38 25.10 1.12
N ASP A 77 -5.86 23.89 1.37
CA ASP A 77 -6.45 22.63 0.90
C ASP A 77 -7.10 21.78 2.00
N PHE A 78 -7.40 22.39 3.18
CA PHE A 78 -7.95 21.65 4.33
C PHE A 78 -9.26 20.92 3.99
N GLU A 79 -10.17 21.56 3.25
CA GLU A 79 -11.45 20.94 2.88
C GLU A 79 -11.26 19.84 1.83
N LEU A 80 -10.33 20.00 0.89
CA LEU A 80 -9.98 18.97 -0.08
C LEU A 80 -9.35 17.76 0.61
N ASN A 81 -8.42 17.99 1.51
CA ASN A 81 -7.75 16.94 2.28
C ASN A 81 -8.73 16.20 3.19
N LYS A 82 -9.70 16.89 3.79
CA LYS A 82 -10.78 16.29 4.57
C LYS A 82 -11.70 15.44 3.68
N ALA A 83 -12.04 15.91 2.48
CA ALA A 83 -12.84 15.13 1.52
C ALA A 83 -12.07 13.87 1.06
N LEU A 84 -10.77 13.98 0.79
CA LEU A 84 -9.91 12.84 0.45
C LEU A 84 -9.82 11.85 1.61
N ALA A 85 -9.61 12.33 2.84
CA ALA A 85 -9.56 11.49 4.03
C ALA A 85 -10.88 10.74 4.31
N HIS A 86 -12.02 11.25 3.85
CA HIS A 86 -13.31 10.55 3.96
C HIS A 86 -13.55 9.53 2.82
N ASN A 87 -12.74 9.58 1.76
CA ASN A 87 -12.95 8.73 0.58
C ASN A 87 -12.09 7.46 0.57
N TRP A 88 -11.15 7.29 1.50
CA TRP A 88 -10.25 6.13 1.48
C TRP A 88 -10.99 4.80 1.63
N GLN A 89 -12.09 4.75 2.40
CA GLN A 89 -12.88 3.53 2.56
C GLN A 89 -13.53 3.08 1.25
N ALA A 90 -14.03 4.04 0.46
CA ALA A 90 -14.58 3.74 -0.86
C ALA A 90 -13.48 3.23 -1.81
N GLN A 91 -12.30 3.82 -1.76
CA GLN A 91 -11.16 3.36 -2.53
C GLN A 91 -10.66 1.98 -2.08
N ALA A 92 -10.65 1.72 -0.77
CA ALA A 92 -10.34 0.40 -0.23
C ALA A 92 -11.34 -0.66 -0.71
N ALA A 93 -12.64 -0.35 -0.72
CA ALA A 93 -13.66 -1.27 -1.23
C ALA A 93 -13.45 -1.59 -2.73
N MET A 94 -13.17 -0.58 -3.57
CA MET A 94 -12.85 -0.79 -4.99
C MET A 94 -11.57 -1.61 -5.18
N PHE A 95 -10.56 -1.35 -4.37
CA PHE A 95 -9.31 -2.10 -4.39
C PHE A 95 -9.51 -3.58 -4.02
N LEU A 96 -10.31 -3.89 -2.98
CA LEU A 96 -10.63 -5.26 -2.59
C LEU A 96 -11.37 -6.00 -3.71
N ILE A 97 -12.32 -5.36 -4.38
CA ILE A 97 -13.00 -5.93 -5.55
C ILE A 97 -12.01 -6.21 -6.68
N ALA A 98 -11.09 -5.29 -6.95
CA ALA A 98 -10.08 -5.49 -7.98
C ALA A 98 -9.12 -6.65 -7.65
N LEU A 99 -8.79 -6.86 -6.36
CA LEU A 99 -8.01 -8.02 -5.91
C LEU A 99 -8.74 -9.34 -6.14
N GLU A 100 -10.02 -9.42 -5.79
CA GLU A 100 -10.84 -10.63 -5.97
C GLU A 100 -11.03 -10.97 -7.45
N GLN A 101 -11.06 -9.97 -8.32
CA GLN A 101 -11.24 -10.13 -9.77
C GLN A 101 -9.93 -10.25 -10.54
N ALA A 102 -8.78 -10.09 -9.89
CA ALA A 102 -7.48 -10.14 -10.55
C ALA A 102 -7.23 -11.53 -11.18
N PRO A 103 -6.99 -11.60 -12.50
CA PRO A 103 -6.78 -12.88 -13.18
C PRO A 103 -5.43 -13.52 -12.88
N GLY A 104 -4.48 -12.77 -12.34
CA GLY A 104 -3.13 -13.21 -12.03
C GLY A 104 -2.75 -13.06 -10.56
N PRO A 105 -1.57 -13.56 -10.17
CA PRO A 105 -1.11 -13.47 -8.80
C PRO A 105 -0.81 -12.02 -8.40
N VAL A 106 -1.29 -11.62 -7.21
CA VAL A 106 -1.02 -10.32 -6.62
C VAL A 106 -0.36 -10.51 -5.26
N VAL A 107 0.75 -9.83 -5.02
CA VAL A 107 1.44 -9.76 -3.73
C VAL A 107 1.35 -8.34 -3.20
N LEU A 108 0.89 -8.20 -1.97
CA LEU A 108 0.72 -6.92 -1.31
C LEU A 108 1.73 -6.80 -0.18
N VAL A 109 2.41 -5.66 -0.10
CA VAL A 109 3.32 -5.32 1.00
C VAL A 109 2.65 -4.27 1.88
N GLY A 110 2.65 -4.49 3.18
CA GLY A 110 2.12 -3.56 4.17
C GLY A 110 2.93 -3.60 5.45
N ASN A 111 2.74 -2.61 6.31
CA ASN A 111 3.32 -2.60 7.64
C ASN A 111 2.23 -2.90 8.69
N GLU A 112 2.62 -3.63 9.73
CA GLU A 112 1.78 -3.79 10.92
C GLU A 112 2.32 -2.85 12.01
N ILE A 113 1.70 -1.66 12.13
CA ILE A 113 2.15 -0.62 13.06
C ILE A 113 1.37 -0.64 14.38
N GLY A 114 0.30 -1.43 14.47
CA GLY A 114 -0.54 -1.54 15.67
C GLY A 114 0.09 -2.32 16.82
N LEU A 115 1.23 -2.98 16.62
CA LEU A 115 1.97 -3.73 17.63
C LEU A 115 2.82 -2.83 18.56
N GLY A 116 2.90 -1.53 18.27
CA GLY A 116 3.69 -0.57 19.04
C GLY A 116 2.92 0.07 20.21
N VAL A 117 3.55 1.07 20.83
CA VAL A 117 2.92 1.91 21.86
C VAL A 117 1.85 2.79 21.23
N ILE A 118 0.72 2.97 21.92
CA ILE A 118 -0.37 3.84 21.46
C ILE A 118 0.15 5.28 21.28
N PRO A 119 0.04 5.87 20.10
CA PRO A 119 0.51 7.23 19.87
C PRO A 119 -0.28 8.27 20.65
N LEU A 120 0.39 9.35 21.10
CA LEU A 120 -0.27 10.45 21.81
C LEU A 120 -1.09 11.35 20.85
N GLY A 121 -0.66 11.52 19.60
CA GLY A 121 -1.33 12.34 18.61
C GLY A 121 -2.63 11.69 18.09
N ARG A 122 -3.72 12.46 18.08
CA ARG A 122 -5.04 11.98 17.62
C ARG A 122 -5.01 11.51 16.16
N GLU A 123 -4.35 12.27 15.30
CA GLU A 123 -4.25 11.95 13.86
C GLU A 123 -3.48 10.66 13.62
N VAL A 124 -2.37 10.47 14.35
CA VAL A 124 -1.58 9.25 14.26
C VAL A 124 -2.39 8.04 14.74
N ARG A 125 -3.17 8.18 15.83
CA ARG A 125 -4.07 7.09 16.27
C ARG A 125 -5.11 6.76 15.21
N ALA A 126 -5.74 7.77 14.60
CA ALA A 126 -6.72 7.55 13.54
C ALA A 126 -6.10 6.83 12.32
N PHE A 127 -4.84 7.16 11.98
CA PHE A 127 -4.11 6.46 10.93
C PHE A 127 -3.79 4.99 11.31
N VAL A 128 -3.35 4.74 12.54
CA VAL A 128 -3.11 3.37 13.04
C VAL A 128 -4.38 2.54 12.97
N ASP A 129 -5.51 3.09 13.41
CA ASP A 129 -6.82 2.42 13.35
C ASP A 129 -7.24 2.14 11.89
N ALA A 130 -7.09 3.12 11.01
CA ALA A 130 -7.42 2.96 9.59
C ALA A 130 -6.54 1.91 8.90
N LEU A 131 -5.23 1.90 9.18
CA LEU A 131 -4.32 0.89 8.62
C LEU A 131 -4.63 -0.51 9.15
N GLY A 132 -4.94 -0.63 10.44
CA GLY A 132 -5.38 -1.89 11.03
C GLY A 132 -6.66 -2.43 10.37
N GLN A 133 -7.65 -1.56 10.11
CA GLN A 133 -8.87 -1.93 9.38
C GLN A 133 -8.56 -2.38 7.95
N LEU A 134 -7.72 -1.65 7.23
CA LEU A 134 -7.30 -2.02 5.88
C LEU A 134 -6.59 -3.37 5.87
N ASN A 135 -5.62 -3.58 6.77
CA ASN A 135 -4.89 -4.84 6.87
C ASN A 135 -5.83 -6.03 7.14
N GLN A 136 -6.82 -5.86 8.02
CA GLN A 136 -7.83 -6.90 8.31
C GLN A 136 -8.69 -7.22 7.08
N GLN A 137 -9.18 -6.21 6.38
CA GLN A 137 -9.99 -6.39 5.16
C GLN A 137 -9.20 -7.09 4.05
N VAL A 138 -7.95 -6.66 3.82
CA VAL A 138 -7.05 -7.28 2.84
C VAL A 138 -6.75 -8.73 3.23
N ALA A 139 -6.49 -9.01 4.52
CA ALA A 139 -6.23 -10.36 5.00
C ALA A 139 -7.44 -11.30 4.80
N GLN A 140 -8.67 -10.78 4.78
CA GLN A 140 -9.87 -11.59 4.51
C GLN A 140 -9.89 -12.13 3.08
N VAL A 141 -9.54 -11.31 2.10
CA VAL A 141 -9.57 -11.68 0.66
C VAL A 141 -8.29 -12.40 0.20
N CYS A 142 -7.16 -12.21 0.88
CA CYS A 142 -5.92 -12.89 0.55
C CYS A 142 -5.97 -14.38 0.90
N ALA A 143 -5.51 -15.26 -0.01
CA ALA A 143 -5.36 -16.69 0.26
C ALA A 143 -4.24 -16.98 1.27
N ARG A 144 -3.19 -16.17 1.28
CA ARG A 144 -2.05 -16.28 2.20
C ARG A 144 -1.75 -14.95 2.86
N VAL A 145 -1.47 -14.98 4.15
CA VAL A 145 -0.99 -13.83 4.93
C VAL A 145 0.25 -14.25 5.72
N THR A 146 1.32 -13.50 5.57
CA THR A 146 2.61 -13.77 6.22
C THR A 146 3.11 -12.52 6.92
N LEU A 147 3.41 -12.62 8.19
CA LEU A 147 4.12 -11.58 8.94
C LEU A 147 5.62 -11.85 8.85
N MET A 148 6.39 -10.82 8.46
CA MET A 148 7.84 -10.87 8.47
C MET A 148 8.37 -10.27 9.79
N ALA A 149 9.02 -11.08 10.61
CA ALA A 149 9.64 -10.65 11.86
C ALA A 149 11.12 -11.07 11.88
N ALA A 150 12.04 -10.12 12.08
CA ALA A 150 13.48 -10.36 12.06
C ALA A 150 13.98 -11.09 10.79
N GLY A 151 13.37 -10.80 9.63
CA GLY A 151 13.68 -11.48 8.37
C GLY A 151 13.11 -12.88 8.22
N LEU A 152 12.36 -13.39 9.21
CA LEU A 152 11.76 -14.72 9.21
C LEU A 152 10.26 -14.65 8.95
N PRO A 153 9.71 -15.55 8.10
CA PRO A 153 8.27 -15.58 7.83
C PRO A 153 7.50 -16.28 8.95
N LEU A 154 6.41 -15.66 9.40
CA LEU A 154 5.38 -16.27 10.24
C LEU A 154 4.08 -16.31 9.45
N ILE A 155 3.61 -17.51 9.11
CA ILE A 155 2.37 -17.71 8.37
C ILE A 155 1.19 -17.47 9.32
N LEU A 156 0.36 -16.46 9.03
CA LEU A 156 -0.84 -16.13 9.80
C LEU A 156 -2.10 -16.74 9.18
N LYS A 157 -2.12 -16.87 7.85
CA LYS A 157 -3.22 -17.49 7.09
C LYS A 157 -2.66 -18.21 5.87
N GLU A 158 -3.18 -19.40 5.63
CA GLU A 158 -2.98 -20.15 4.39
C GLU A 158 -4.27 -20.91 4.10
N THR A 159 -4.93 -20.58 3.00
CA THR A 159 -6.12 -21.29 2.54
C THR A 159 -5.65 -22.37 1.57
N VAL A 160 -6.01 -23.60 1.84
CA VAL A 160 -5.71 -24.77 1.00
C VAL A 160 -6.65 -24.80 -0.21
#